data_1c674e07c73ef581270a60f1a0a933ad
#
_entry.id   1c674e07c73ef581270a60f1a0a933ad
#
_cell.length_a   1.000
_cell.length_b   1.000
_cell.length_c   1.000
_cell.angle_alpha   90.00
_cell.angle_beta   90.00
_cell.angle_gamma   90.00
#
_symmetry.space_group_name_H-M   'P 1'
#
loop_
_entity.id
_entity.type
_entity.pdbx_description
1 polymer ?
#
loop_
_entity_poly.entity_id
_entity_poly.type
_entity_poly.pdbx_seq_one_letter_code
_entity_poly.pdbx_strand_id
1 'polypeptide(L)'
;QGAFRFEVFPKRLITFNPMQYVVMRGKKEEYYLFSDEDSDTVSKPTLDYEQYCKLEEFLKAKDNPALLPIQIAYYTGLRIGEVCALTWRDINLDEQYLTVRRSIRYNGDRHKTEIGATKRKKIRTVDFCDTLAAILKAAKTEQHKNRFRYGELYNLNYYLEVKEKDRTYYEVYSLPRMEEVPDGYKEISFVCLRPDGAYEAPSTVGIMCRTARKKVEGLE
;
A
#
# COMPACT_ATOMS: atom_id res chain seq x y z
N GLN A 1 -0.30 -0.79 -27.94
CA GLN A 1 -0.20 0.57 -28.55
C GLN A 1 1.15 1.23 -28.27
N GLY A 2 1.73 1.11 -27.05
CA GLY A 2 3.02 1.74 -26.69
C GLY A 2 4.19 1.29 -27.55
N ALA A 3 4.36 -0.02 -27.76
CA ALA A 3 5.44 -0.57 -28.58
C ALA A 3 5.42 0.00 -30.02
N PHE A 4 4.27 -0.04 -30.68
CA PHE A 4 4.15 0.49 -32.04
C PHE A 4 4.38 2.00 -32.15
N ARG A 5 4.05 2.78 -31.11
CA ARG A 5 4.41 4.22 -31.07
C ARG A 5 5.92 4.42 -31.07
N PHE A 6 6.64 3.58 -30.32
CA PHE A 6 8.10 3.63 -30.25
C PHE A 6 8.77 3.24 -31.56
N GLU A 7 8.19 2.29 -32.30
CA GLU A 7 8.66 1.89 -33.63
C GLU A 7 8.41 2.96 -34.71
N VAL A 8 7.35 3.78 -34.57
CA VAL A 8 7.12 4.95 -35.46
C VAL A 8 8.09 6.07 -35.11
N PHE A 9 8.26 6.38 -33.82
CA PHE A 9 9.19 7.41 -33.34
C PHE A 9 9.66 7.07 -31.90
N PRO A 10 10.97 7.06 -31.61
CA PRO A 10 12.06 7.60 -32.44
C PRO A 10 12.67 6.63 -33.45
N LYS A 11 12.34 5.32 -33.42
CA LYS A 11 13.04 4.30 -34.19
C LYS A 11 12.80 4.36 -35.72
N ARG A 12 11.66 4.89 -36.15
CA ARG A 12 11.24 5.02 -37.54
C ARG A 12 11.27 3.70 -38.33
N LEU A 13 10.96 2.56 -37.69
CA LEU A 13 10.95 1.24 -38.33
C LEU A 13 9.64 0.99 -39.08
N ILE A 14 8.57 1.67 -38.73
CA ILE A 14 7.28 1.65 -39.43
C ILE A 14 6.78 3.08 -39.65
N THR A 15 6.03 3.28 -40.72
CA THR A 15 5.54 4.62 -41.12
C THR A 15 4.33 5.08 -40.36
N PHE A 16 3.52 4.15 -39.83
CA PHE A 16 2.33 4.45 -39.03
C PHE A 16 2.11 3.37 -37.97
N ASN A 17 1.38 3.74 -36.94
CA ASN A 17 1.01 2.81 -35.87
C ASN A 17 -0.25 2.01 -36.26
N PRO A 18 -0.15 0.71 -36.56
CA PRO A 18 -1.29 -0.10 -36.99
C PRO A 18 -2.37 -0.22 -35.90
N MET A 19 -2.02 0.04 -34.65
CA MET A 19 -2.95 0.02 -33.52
C MET A 19 -3.59 1.39 -33.21
N GLN A 20 -3.36 2.41 -34.06
CA GLN A 20 -3.84 3.77 -33.78
C GLN A 20 -5.35 3.86 -33.66
N TYR A 21 -6.07 3.08 -34.46
CA TYR A 21 -7.53 3.06 -34.50
C TYR A 21 -8.14 1.86 -33.79
N VAL A 22 -7.31 0.98 -33.23
CA VAL A 22 -7.81 -0.18 -32.49
C VAL A 22 -8.23 0.26 -31.08
N VAL A 23 -9.51 0.32 -30.87
CA VAL A 23 -10.11 0.49 -29.53
C VAL A 23 -10.23 -0.90 -28.92
N MET A 24 -9.30 -1.23 -28.01
CA MET A 24 -9.47 -2.39 -27.13
C MET A 24 -10.65 -2.12 -26.21
N ARG A 25 -11.82 -2.62 -26.57
CA ARG A 25 -12.95 -2.70 -25.63
C ARG A 25 -12.56 -3.75 -24.60
N GLY A 26 -12.19 -3.31 -23.41
CA GLY A 26 -12.20 -4.22 -22.27
C GLY A 26 -13.58 -4.86 -22.23
N LYS A 27 -13.69 -6.17 -21.91
CA LYS A 27 -14.98 -6.76 -21.57
C LYS A 27 -15.60 -5.82 -20.55
N LYS A 28 -16.68 -5.12 -20.93
CA LYS A 28 -17.58 -4.55 -19.95
C LYS A 28 -18.15 -5.76 -19.23
N GLU A 29 -17.77 -5.95 -17.98
CA GLU A 29 -18.56 -6.76 -17.08
C GLU A 29 -19.92 -6.05 -17.05
N GLU A 30 -20.91 -6.61 -17.73
CA GLU A 30 -22.30 -6.21 -17.58
C GLU A 30 -22.69 -6.58 -16.16
N TYR A 31 -22.77 -5.56 -15.31
CA TYR A 31 -23.37 -5.75 -13.99
C TYR A 31 -24.87 -5.93 -14.20
N TYR A 32 -25.33 -7.16 -14.21
CA TYR A 32 -26.75 -7.47 -14.09
C TYR A 32 -27.18 -7.09 -12.68
N LEU A 33 -27.80 -5.92 -12.55
CA LEU A 33 -28.30 -5.41 -11.26
C LEU A 33 -29.47 -6.23 -10.71
N PHE A 34 -30.09 -7.07 -11.54
CA PHE A 34 -31.23 -7.89 -11.19
C PHE A 34 -31.21 -9.19 -12.03
N SER A 35 -30.37 -10.15 -11.68
CA SER A 35 -30.49 -11.51 -12.21
C SER A 35 -30.97 -12.43 -11.08
N ASP A 36 -32.15 -13.00 -11.26
CA ASP A 36 -32.71 -14.05 -10.39
C ASP A 36 -32.03 -15.43 -10.61
N GLU A 37 -31.03 -15.49 -11.46
CA GLU A 37 -30.24 -16.70 -11.67
C GLU A 37 -28.93 -16.59 -10.90
N ASP A 38 -28.67 -17.59 -10.05
CA ASP A 38 -27.38 -17.89 -9.44
C ASP A 38 -26.32 -18.04 -10.54
N SER A 39 -25.89 -16.91 -11.11
CA SER A 39 -24.70 -16.93 -11.93
C SER A 39 -23.56 -17.30 -10.98
N ASP A 40 -22.89 -18.42 -11.22
CA ASP A 40 -21.58 -18.79 -10.67
C ASP A 40 -20.55 -17.69 -11.02
N THR A 41 -20.79 -16.47 -10.53
CA THR A 41 -19.73 -15.48 -10.42
C THR A 41 -18.75 -16.07 -9.43
N VAL A 42 -17.64 -16.57 -9.94
CA VAL A 42 -16.51 -17.01 -9.12
C VAL A 42 -16.22 -15.89 -8.14
N SER A 43 -16.85 -15.96 -6.97
CA SER A 43 -16.63 -14.99 -5.90
C SER A 43 -15.17 -15.13 -5.54
N LYS A 44 -14.42 -14.05 -5.67
CA LYS A 44 -13.05 -14.04 -5.19
C LYS A 44 -13.07 -14.49 -3.74
N PRO A 45 -12.31 -15.52 -3.35
CA PRO A 45 -12.34 -16.01 -1.99
C PRO A 45 -12.03 -14.84 -1.05
N THR A 46 -12.93 -14.57 -0.12
CA THR A 46 -12.76 -13.59 0.94
C THR A 46 -12.30 -14.28 2.20
N LEU A 47 -11.45 -13.63 2.96
CA LEU A 47 -10.98 -14.14 4.23
C LEU A 47 -12.13 -14.08 5.25
N ASP A 48 -12.53 -15.21 5.81
CA ASP A 48 -13.47 -15.23 6.92
C ASP A 48 -12.78 -14.88 8.26
N TYR A 49 -13.57 -14.77 9.33
CA TYR A 49 -13.05 -14.35 10.63
C TYR A 49 -12.09 -15.38 11.23
N GLU A 50 -12.36 -16.68 11.09
CA GLU A 50 -11.49 -17.74 11.60
C GLU A 50 -10.14 -17.75 10.87
N GLN A 51 -10.17 -17.61 9.57
CA GLN A 51 -8.98 -17.49 8.73
C GLN A 51 -8.17 -16.23 9.09
N TYR A 52 -8.85 -15.10 9.35
CA TYR A 52 -8.19 -13.89 9.81
C TYR A 52 -7.49 -14.11 11.16
N CYS A 53 -8.13 -14.75 12.13
CA CYS A 53 -7.53 -15.06 13.42
C CYS A 53 -6.27 -15.94 13.27
N LYS A 54 -6.32 -16.98 12.44
CA LYS A 54 -5.17 -17.84 12.14
C LYS A 54 -4.01 -17.05 11.52
N LEU A 55 -4.32 -16.14 10.58
CA LEU A 55 -3.33 -15.27 9.96
C LEU A 55 -2.71 -14.32 11.00
N GLU A 56 -3.54 -13.71 11.83
CA GLU A 56 -3.10 -12.80 12.88
C GLU A 56 -2.18 -13.51 13.88
N GLU A 57 -2.55 -14.69 14.37
CA GLU A 57 -1.73 -15.51 15.27
C GLU A 57 -0.39 -15.89 14.63
N PHE A 58 -0.39 -16.32 13.37
CA PHE A 58 0.82 -16.64 12.65
C PHE A 58 1.79 -15.45 12.55
N LEU A 59 1.27 -14.25 12.33
CA LEU A 59 2.08 -13.03 12.24
C LEU A 59 2.56 -12.57 13.61
N LYS A 60 1.71 -12.67 14.66
CA LYS A 60 2.07 -12.37 16.06
C LYS A 60 3.18 -13.29 16.55
N ALA A 61 3.07 -14.59 16.31
CA ALA A 61 4.10 -15.58 16.71
C ALA A 61 5.48 -15.31 16.10
N LYS A 62 5.55 -14.53 15.03
CA LYS A 62 6.78 -14.18 14.32
C LYS A 62 7.23 -12.73 14.56
N ASP A 63 6.51 -11.97 15.38
CA ASP A 63 6.70 -10.53 15.56
C ASP A 63 6.85 -9.80 14.20
N ASN A 64 5.95 -10.15 13.26
CA ASN A 64 6.08 -9.74 11.87
C ASN A 64 5.49 -8.35 11.62
N PRO A 65 6.24 -7.40 11.03
CA PRO A 65 5.78 -6.03 10.79
C PRO A 65 4.58 -5.93 9.82
N ALA A 66 4.27 -6.98 9.05
CA ALA A 66 3.08 -7.03 8.21
C ALA A 66 1.77 -7.18 9.02
N LEU A 67 1.84 -7.46 10.33
CA LEU A 67 0.68 -7.60 11.19
C LEU A 67 -0.18 -6.33 11.21
N LEU A 68 0.41 -5.19 11.54
CA LEU A 68 -0.33 -3.93 11.65
C LEU A 68 -1.01 -3.52 10.33
N PRO A 69 -0.34 -3.53 9.16
CA PRO A 69 -1.01 -3.25 7.88
C PRO A 69 -2.18 -4.20 7.58
N ILE A 70 -2.06 -5.48 7.92
CA ILE A 70 -3.14 -6.47 7.71
C ILE A 70 -4.32 -6.19 8.64
N GLN A 71 -4.08 -5.87 9.92
CA GLN A 71 -5.13 -5.48 10.86
C GLN A 71 -5.88 -4.24 10.37
N ILE A 72 -5.15 -3.18 9.97
CA ILE A 72 -5.78 -1.98 9.43
C ILE A 72 -6.61 -2.32 8.18
N ALA A 73 -6.07 -3.10 7.24
CA ALA A 73 -6.78 -3.50 6.03
C ALA A 73 -8.05 -4.30 6.34
N TYR A 74 -8.00 -5.21 7.32
CA TYR A 74 -9.13 -6.02 7.74
C TYR A 74 -10.28 -5.18 8.30
N TYR A 75 -9.99 -4.29 9.25
CA TYR A 75 -11.02 -3.47 9.91
C TYR A 75 -11.55 -2.31 9.06
N THR A 76 -10.84 -1.88 8.02
CA THR A 76 -11.21 -0.70 7.23
C THR A 76 -11.53 -0.98 5.75
N GLY A 77 -11.22 -2.16 5.25
CA GLY A 77 -11.37 -2.50 3.83
C GLY A 77 -10.45 -1.69 2.90
N LEU A 78 -9.42 -1.05 3.41
CA LEU A 78 -8.48 -0.27 2.60
C LEU A 78 -7.58 -1.16 1.73
N ARG A 79 -7.18 -0.65 0.59
CA ARG A 79 -6.15 -1.31 -0.21
C ARG A 79 -4.80 -1.23 0.51
N ILE A 80 -4.00 -2.30 0.41
CA ILE A 80 -2.71 -2.37 1.13
C ILE A 80 -1.78 -1.20 0.81
N GLY A 81 -1.76 -0.70 -0.42
CA GLY A 81 -0.97 0.49 -0.77
C GLY A 81 -1.50 1.78 -0.12
N GLU A 82 -2.79 1.89 0.15
CA GLU A 82 -3.40 2.98 0.90
C GLU A 82 -3.05 2.87 2.38
N VAL A 83 -3.12 1.65 2.94
CA VAL A 83 -2.74 1.36 4.34
C VAL A 83 -1.27 1.73 4.61
N CYS A 84 -0.34 1.23 3.78
CA CYS A 84 1.08 1.53 3.94
C CYS A 84 1.41 3.02 3.75
N ALA A 85 0.53 3.79 3.09
CA ALA A 85 0.68 5.23 2.89
C ALA A 85 0.07 6.09 4.02
N LEU A 86 -0.61 5.49 5.00
CA LEU A 86 -1.19 6.22 6.13
C LEU A 86 -0.09 6.85 6.98
N THR A 87 -0.34 8.10 7.39
CA THR A 87 0.49 8.81 8.35
C THR A 87 -0.29 9.08 9.63
N TRP A 88 0.39 9.33 10.73
CA TRP A 88 -0.28 9.68 11.99
C TRP A 88 -1.14 10.95 11.90
N ARG A 89 -0.86 11.83 10.95
CA ARG A 89 -1.69 13.03 10.66
C ARG A 89 -3.02 12.70 9.98
N ASP A 90 -3.12 11.52 9.39
CA ASP A 90 -4.35 11.06 8.71
C ASP A 90 -5.31 10.36 9.68
N ILE A 91 -4.90 10.09 10.93
CA ILE A 91 -5.67 9.32 11.92
C ILE A 91 -6.13 10.23 13.06
N ASN A 92 -7.42 10.26 13.29
CA ASN A 92 -8.03 10.81 14.48
C ASN A 92 -8.44 9.66 15.41
N LEU A 93 -7.68 9.47 16.50
CA LEU A 93 -7.91 8.38 17.46
C LEU A 93 -9.06 8.68 18.44
N ASP A 94 -9.43 9.93 18.61
CA ASP A 94 -10.48 10.35 19.53
C ASP A 94 -11.86 10.22 18.89
N GLU A 95 -11.97 10.64 17.63
CA GLU A 95 -13.20 10.51 16.83
C GLU A 95 -13.23 9.23 15.98
N GLN A 96 -12.18 8.41 16.06
CA GLN A 96 -12.08 7.08 15.43
C GLN A 96 -12.31 7.06 13.93
N TYR A 97 -11.68 7.98 13.20
CA TYR A 97 -11.67 7.95 11.76
C TYR A 97 -10.26 8.13 11.18
N LEU A 98 -10.08 7.71 9.96
CA LEU A 98 -8.87 7.96 9.18
C LEU A 98 -9.20 8.54 7.81
N THR A 99 -8.28 9.34 7.27
CA THR A 99 -8.43 9.99 5.96
C THR A 99 -7.48 9.37 4.95
N VAL A 100 -8.02 8.79 3.90
CA VAL A 100 -7.25 8.17 2.81
C VAL A 100 -6.97 9.21 1.73
N ARG A 101 -5.72 9.65 1.63
CA ARG A 101 -5.29 10.71 0.68
C ARG A 101 -4.37 10.20 -0.40
N ARG A 102 -3.60 9.15 -0.11
CA ARG A 102 -2.46 8.69 -0.93
C ARG A 102 -2.35 7.17 -0.93
N SER A 103 -1.50 6.66 -1.80
CA SER A 103 -1.15 5.25 -1.87
C SER A 103 0.32 5.10 -2.18
N ILE A 104 0.98 4.13 -1.57
CA ILE A 104 2.36 3.73 -1.89
C ILE A 104 2.33 2.61 -2.91
N ARG A 105 3.26 2.66 -3.86
CA ARG A 105 3.48 1.61 -4.85
C ARG A 105 4.97 1.49 -5.16
N TYR A 106 5.40 0.29 -5.53
CA TYR A 106 6.70 0.08 -6.13
C TYR A 106 6.62 0.32 -7.63
N ASN A 107 7.52 1.14 -8.17
CA ASN A 107 7.67 1.37 -9.60
C ASN A 107 8.82 0.50 -10.10
N GLY A 108 8.50 -0.56 -10.85
CA GLY A 108 9.49 -1.51 -11.37
C GLY A 108 10.45 -0.90 -12.39
N ASP A 109 9.99 0.06 -13.18
CA ASP A 109 10.82 0.70 -14.22
C ASP A 109 11.93 1.57 -13.62
N ARG A 110 11.65 2.16 -12.46
CA ARG A 110 12.60 3.05 -11.76
C ARG A 110 13.29 2.39 -10.57
N HIS A 111 12.85 1.19 -10.21
CA HIS A 111 13.28 0.50 -8.99
C HIS A 111 13.13 1.34 -7.71
N LYS A 112 12.05 2.14 -7.64
CA LYS A 112 11.77 3.07 -6.54
C LYS A 112 10.38 2.86 -5.97
N THR A 113 10.24 3.16 -4.68
CA THR A 113 8.93 3.25 -4.03
C THR A 113 8.41 4.67 -4.15
N GLU A 114 7.21 4.81 -4.63
CA GLU A 114 6.57 6.11 -4.91
C GLU A 114 5.28 6.26 -4.11
N ILE A 115 5.04 7.49 -3.64
CA ILE A 115 3.73 7.92 -3.15
C ILE A 115 2.97 8.56 -4.31
N GLY A 116 1.73 8.15 -4.50
CA GLY A 116 0.83 8.73 -5.49
C GLY A 116 -0.57 8.94 -4.95
N ALA A 117 -1.43 9.51 -5.78
CA ALA A 117 -2.85 9.61 -5.46
C ALA A 117 -3.51 8.21 -5.41
N THR A 118 -4.63 8.10 -4.71
CA THR A 118 -5.48 6.91 -4.74
C THR A 118 -5.96 6.60 -6.16
N LYS A 119 -6.33 5.36 -6.46
CA LYS A 119 -6.74 4.91 -7.81
C LYS A 119 -7.81 5.80 -8.47
N ARG A 120 -8.69 6.41 -7.68
CA ARG A 120 -9.75 7.31 -8.15
C ARG A 120 -9.45 8.78 -7.91
N LYS A 121 -8.27 9.14 -7.40
CA LYS A 121 -7.84 10.50 -7.01
C LYS A 121 -8.83 11.18 -6.01
N LYS A 122 -9.61 10.38 -5.27
CA LYS A 122 -10.58 10.89 -4.28
C LYS A 122 -10.00 10.72 -2.88
N ILE A 123 -10.09 11.79 -2.10
CA ILE A 123 -9.87 11.76 -0.66
C ILE A 123 -11.17 11.25 -0.03
N ARG A 124 -11.06 10.34 0.93
CA ARG A 124 -12.21 9.82 1.68
C ARG A 124 -11.85 9.59 3.13
N THR A 125 -12.84 9.68 3.98
CA THR A 125 -12.76 9.32 5.39
C THR A 125 -13.36 7.92 5.58
N VAL A 126 -12.81 7.17 6.50
CA VAL A 126 -13.28 5.85 6.89
C VAL A 126 -13.26 5.78 8.41
N ASP A 127 -14.40 5.47 9.00
CA ASP A 127 -14.51 5.26 10.44
C ASP A 127 -13.97 3.88 10.83
N PHE A 128 -13.53 3.73 12.07
CA PHE A 128 -13.03 2.47 12.57
C PHE A 128 -13.50 2.19 14.01
N CYS A 129 -13.49 0.92 14.39
CA CYS A 129 -13.99 0.45 15.67
C CYS A 129 -12.95 0.60 16.82
N ASP A 130 -13.43 0.45 18.06
CA ASP A 130 -12.61 0.50 19.29
C ASP A 130 -11.43 -0.48 19.26
N THR A 131 -11.62 -1.66 18.68
CA THR A 131 -10.55 -2.66 18.52
C THR A 131 -9.39 -2.11 17.72
N LEU A 132 -9.66 -1.49 16.57
CA LEU A 132 -8.61 -0.88 15.76
C LEU A 132 -8.01 0.36 16.44
N ALA A 133 -8.80 1.13 17.16
CA ALA A 133 -8.31 2.25 17.97
C ALA A 133 -7.27 1.79 19.01
N ALA A 134 -7.55 0.70 19.72
CA ALA A 134 -6.62 0.11 20.69
C ALA A 134 -5.33 -0.39 20.01
N ILE A 135 -5.45 -1.08 18.86
CA ILE A 135 -4.30 -1.54 18.06
C ILE A 135 -3.43 -0.36 17.64
N LEU A 136 -4.01 0.71 17.11
CA LEU A 136 -3.28 1.90 16.66
C LEU A 136 -2.59 2.63 17.82
N LYS A 137 -3.24 2.74 18.99
CA LYS A 137 -2.62 3.31 20.20
C LYS A 137 -1.41 2.48 20.65
N ALA A 138 -1.54 1.15 20.66
CA ALA A 138 -0.45 0.24 20.98
C ALA A 138 0.71 0.37 19.99
N ALA A 139 0.41 0.39 18.69
CA ALA A 139 1.41 0.56 17.61
C ALA A 139 2.17 1.89 17.75
N LYS A 140 1.48 2.99 18.05
CA LYS A 140 2.12 4.29 18.28
C LYS A 140 3.09 4.24 19.46
N THR A 141 2.67 3.59 20.56
CA THR A 141 3.51 3.39 21.75
C THR A 141 4.75 2.53 21.41
N GLU A 142 4.56 1.45 20.64
CA GLU A 142 5.66 0.56 20.27
C GLU A 142 6.66 1.26 19.33
N GLN A 143 6.22 2.11 18.40
CA GLN A 143 7.09 2.94 17.59
C GLN A 143 7.96 3.87 18.46
N HIS A 144 7.40 4.48 19.51
CA HIS A 144 8.17 5.29 20.43
C HIS A 144 9.22 4.47 21.17
N LYS A 145 8.87 3.28 21.67
CA LYS A 145 9.84 2.37 22.33
C LYS A 145 10.95 1.95 21.38
N ASN A 146 10.62 1.60 20.15
CA ASN A 146 11.58 1.21 19.13
C ASN A 146 12.52 2.36 18.78
N ARG A 147 12.03 3.58 18.70
CA ARG A 147 12.85 4.77 18.49
C ARG A 147 13.92 4.93 19.59
N PHE A 148 13.60 4.63 20.85
CA PHE A 148 14.56 4.63 21.95
C PHE A 148 15.51 3.44 21.90
N ARG A 149 15.00 2.23 21.55
CA ARG A 149 15.79 1.01 21.45
C ARG A 149 16.87 1.09 20.36
N TYR A 150 16.54 1.61 19.20
CA TYR A 150 17.46 1.72 18.07
C TYR A 150 18.29 3.01 18.09
N GLY A 151 17.88 4.03 18.85
CA GLY A 151 18.63 5.28 19.02
C GLY A 151 18.93 5.97 17.68
N GLU A 152 20.22 6.14 17.38
CA GLU A 152 20.68 6.78 16.14
C GLU A 152 20.55 5.90 14.90
N LEU A 153 20.45 4.59 15.08
CA LEU A 153 20.22 3.64 13.99
C LEU A 153 18.73 3.55 13.57
N TYR A 154 17.83 4.22 14.30
CA TYR A 154 16.42 4.26 13.95
C TYR A 154 16.21 5.03 12.66
N ASN A 155 15.50 4.44 11.70
CA ASN A 155 15.21 5.07 10.43
C ASN A 155 14.08 6.13 10.58
N LEU A 156 14.31 7.27 9.97
CA LEU A 156 13.29 8.27 9.70
C LEU A 156 12.92 8.19 8.22
N ASN A 157 11.66 8.45 7.92
CA ASN A 157 11.15 8.32 6.56
C ASN A 157 10.97 9.69 5.93
N TYR A 158 11.32 9.78 4.66
CA TYR A 158 11.30 11.02 3.89
C TYR A 158 10.67 10.78 2.53
N TYR A 159 10.14 11.83 1.94
CA TYR A 159 9.79 11.84 0.54
C TYR A 159 10.53 12.94 -0.20
N LEU A 160 10.91 12.66 -1.44
CA LEU A 160 11.52 13.60 -2.36
C LEU A 160 10.55 13.87 -3.50
N GLU A 161 10.27 15.15 -3.77
CA GLU A 161 9.48 15.55 -4.94
C GLU A 161 10.38 15.58 -6.18
N VAL A 162 10.08 14.72 -7.14
CA VAL A 162 10.81 14.64 -8.41
C VAL A 162 9.92 15.17 -9.52
N LYS A 163 10.39 16.20 -10.22
CA LYS A 163 9.71 16.83 -11.36
C LYS A 163 10.36 16.39 -12.67
N GLU A 164 9.65 15.60 -13.44
CA GLU A 164 9.98 15.32 -14.84
C GLU A 164 9.06 16.14 -15.76
N LYS A 165 9.47 16.33 -17.04
CA LYS A 165 8.81 17.23 -18.02
C LYS A 165 7.29 17.29 -17.93
N ASP A 166 6.61 16.14 -17.73
CA ASP A 166 5.13 16.05 -17.73
C ASP A 166 4.55 15.46 -16.44
N ARG A 167 5.39 15.11 -15.43
CA ARG A 167 4.94 14.41 -14.24
C ARG A 167 5.70 14.85 -12.99
N THR A 168 4.95 15.01 -11.92
CA THR A 168 5.50 15.10 -10.56
C THR A 168 5.19 13.81 -9.83
N TYR A 169 6.19 13.22 -9.21
CA TYR A 169 6.04 12.05 -8.35
C TYR A 169 6.88 12.20 -7.09
N TYR A 170 6.60 11.39 -6.09
CA TYR A 170 7.22 11.49 -4.78
C TYR A 170 7.89 10.16 -4.45
N GLU A 171 9.21 10.14 -4.41
CA GLU A 171 9.98 8.97 -4.00
C GLU A 171 10.06 8.89 -2.49
N VAL A 172 10.04 7.66 -1.94
CA VAL A 172 10.12 7.41 -0.49
C VAL A 172 11.46 6.81 -0.14
N TYR A 173 12.04 7.33 0.93
CA TYR A 173 13.32 6.91 1.46
C TYR A 173 13.23 6.71 2.97
N SER A 174 14.01 5.74 3.48
CA SER A 174 14.25 5.56 4.91
C SER A 174 15.74 5.75 5.16
N LEU A 175 16.10 6.67 6.02
CA LEU A 175 17.49 6.99 6.36
C LEU A 175 17.69 6.85 7.86
N PRO A 176 18.79 6.23 8.33
CA PRO A 176 19.16 6.23 9.74
C PRO A 176 19.25 7.66 10.28
N ARG A 177 18.81 7.84 11.52
CA ARG A 177 18.79 9.16 12.16
C ARG A 177 20.17 9.82 12.25
N MET A 178 21.23 9.01 12.28
CA MET A 178 22.61 9.48 12.29
C MET A 178 23.08 10.05 10.94
N GLU A 179 22.37 9.76 9.85
CA GLU A 179 22.75 10.25 8.53
C GLU A 179 22.24 11.67 8.30
N GLU A 180 23.04 12.48 7.60
CA GLU A 180 22.62 13.79 7.14
C GLU A 180 21.53 13.65 6.07
N VAL A 181 20.45 14.43 6.24
CA VAL A 181 19.34 14.40 5.31
C VAL A 181 19.67 15.31 4.12
N PRO A 182 19.68 14.77 2.88
CA PRO A 182 19.99 15.59 1.72
C PRO A 182 18.93 16.68 1.48
N ASP A 183 19.34 17.77 0.83
CA ASP A 183 18.44 18.87 0.49
C ASP A 183 17.23 18.40 -0.33
N GLY A 184 16.08 19.00 -0.06
CA GLY A 184 14.83 18.69 -0.75
C GLY A 184 14.03 17.54 -0.18
N TYR A 185 14.58 16.78 0.77
CA TYR A 185 13.86 15.71 1.46
C TYR A 185 12.92 16.28 2.53
N LYS A 186 11.69 15.76 2.59
CA LYS A 186 10.69 16.16 3.58
C LYS A 186 10.28 14.96 4.43
N GLU A 187 10.34 15.11 5.75
CA GLU A 187 9.98 14.04 6.68
C GLU A 187 8.50 13.66 6.57
N ILE A 188 8.23 12.34 6.68
CA ILE A 188 6.90 11.76 6.71
C ILE A 188 6.78 10.67 7.77
N SER A 189 5.79 10.80 8.65
CA SER A 189 5.59 9.88 9.78
C SER A 189 4.53 8.84 9.45
N PHE A 190 4.94 7.72 8.86
CA PHE A 190 4.05 6.61 8.53
C PHE A 190 3.52 5.88 9.78
N VAL A 191 2.34 5.27 9.64
CA VAL A 191 1.72 4.40 10.65
C VAL A 191 2.32 2.99 10.59
N CYS A 192 2.53 2.46 9.38
CA CYS A 192 3.04 1.12 9.18
C CYS A 192 4.57 1.16 9.03
N LEU A 193 5.27 0.85 10.12
CA LEU A 193 6.72 0.82 10.19
C LEU A 193 7.23 -0.56 10.60
N ARG A 194 8.43 -0.87 10.19
CA ARG A 194 9.22 -1.97 10.73
C ARG A 194 9.82 -1.57 12.09
N PRO A 195 10.30 -2.54 12.90
CA PRO A 195 10.89 -2.23 14.20
C PRO A 195 12.05 -1.24 14.14
N ASP A 196 12.83 -1.26 13.06
CA ASP A 196 13.95 -0.35 12.82
C ASP A 196 13.51 1.07 12.36
N GLY A 197 12.21 1.35 12.26
CA GLY A 197 11.66 2.63 11.84
C GLY A 197 11.47 2.82 10.34
N ALA A 198 11.99 1.94 9.49
CA ALA A 198 11.76 2.01 8.06
C ALA A 198 10.29 1.71 7.72
N TYR A 199 9.76 2.36 6.66
CA TYR A 199 8.38 2.14 6.23
C TYR A 199 8.14 0.69 5.78
N GLU A 200 6.92 0.19 6.00
CA GLU A 200 6.51 -1.13 5.54
C GLU A 200 5.97 -1.04 4.10
N ALA A 201 6.58 -1.82 3.20
CA ALA A 201 6.21 -1.80 1.79
C ALA A 201 5.03 -2.74 1.48
N PRO A 202 4.09 -2.36 0.59
CA PRO A 202 2.99 -3.23 0.18
C PRO A 202 3.44 -4.60 -0.37
N SER A 203 4.59 -4.65 -1.03
CA SER A 203 5.17 -5.89 -1.55
C SER A 203 5.55 -6.86 -0.45
N THR A 204 6.13 -6.37 0.66
CA THR A 204 6.51 -7.19 1.81
C THR A 204 5.28 -7.81 2.47
N VAL A 205 4.24 -7.01 2.68
CA VAL A 205 2.95 -7.49 3.20
C VAL A 205 2.37 -8.59 2.29
N GLY A 206 2.38 -8.37 0.98
CA GLY A 206 1.92 -9.36 0.01
C GLY A 206 2.74 -10.66 0.00
N ILE A 207 4.06 -10.58 0.24
CA ILE A 207 4.92 -11.76 0.40
C ILE A 207 4.53 -12.53 1.66
N MET A 208 4.27 -11.82 2.76
CA MET A 208 3.89 -12.45 4.03
C MET A 208 2.52 -13.13 3.96
N CYS A 209 1.53 -12.52 3.31
CA CYS A 209 0.23 -13.17 3.05
C CYS A 209 0.41 -14.46 2.24
N ARG A 210 1.21 -14.45 1.17
CA ARG A 210 1.50 -15.65 0.38
C ARG A 210 2.25 -16.73 1.20
N THR A 211 3.11 -16.32 2.10
CA THR A 211 3.86 -17.22 2.98
C THR A 211 2.93 -17.86 4.02
N ALA A 212 2.05 -17.06 4.62
CA ALA A 212 1.05 -17.54 5.57
C ALA A 212 0.11 -18.56 4.90
N ARG A 213 -0.40 -18.25 3.72
CA ARG A 213 -1.25 -19.17 2.93
C ARG A 213 -0.63 -20.53 2.68
N LYS A 214 0.69 -20.61 2.55
CA LYS A 214 1.42 -21.88 2.36
C LYS A 214 1.72 -22.64 3.65
N LYS A 215 1.67 -21.96 4.81
CA LYS A 215 2.15 -22.50 6.08
C LYS A 215 1.05 -22.70 7.11
N VAL A 216 -0.08 -22.06 6.94
CA VAL A 216 -1.20 -22.11 7.86
C VAL A 216 -2.34 -22.85 7.19
N GLU A 217 -2.73 -23.96 7.79
CA GLU A 217 -3.84 -24.78 7.31
C GLU A 217 -5.17 -24.00 7.35
N GLY A 218 -5.93 -24.06 6.26
CA GLY A 218 -7.22 -23.37 6.13
C GLY A 218 -7.12 -21.93 5.65
N LEU A 219 -5.94 -21.46 5.18
CA LEU A 219 -5.76 -20.18 4.50
C LEU A 219 -5.62 -20.31 2.97
N GLU A 220 -6.11 -21.41 2.39
CA GLU A 220 -5.99 -21.72 0.95
C GLU A 220 -6.71 -20.74 0.01
#